data_bf3055e4521abe8bd0e08aef79abb5c0
#
_entry.id   bf3055e4521abe8bd0e08aef79abb5c0
#
_cell.length_a   1.000
_cell.length_b   1.000
_cell.length_c   1.000
_cell.angle_alpha   90.00
_cell.angle_beta   90.00
_cell.angle_gamma   90.00
#
_symmetry.space_group_name_H-M   'P 1'
#
loop_
_entity.id
_entity.type
_entity.pdbx_description
1 polymer ?
#
loop_
_entity_poly.entity_id
_entity_poly.type
_entity_poly.pdbx_seq_one_letter_code
_entity_poly.pdbx_strand_id
1 'polypeptide(L)'
;MFTGCGTSSATHLTQQTTAISVETEKSNGSVQPEPQSFSAETQTPETLEQAEKDTAKIIRITIGNNVIHAELADNPTAAELAELLKNGPITISASNYGGFEKVCSLGSRLTTNDVQTTAQAGDIMLYQESNIVIFYGSNSWAYTRLAKVVDEDIPVLNDVLNGSETEVILELESTSTESRTLVVNFSCTGNTKPIAQMAAALLNADFYEIVPEIPYTAEDLHYQDHNCLANKEQNDDSARPAIAGEKLDISGYDTILISFPIWWGREPRIIDTFMESYDFSDKTLAAFCTSGGSSIGTAESNLKAYAPDALWGGAKRFQTGASEEEVADWLSEIGFH
;
A
#
# COMPACT_ATOMS: atom_id res chain seq x y z
N MET A 1 -47.05 55.33 32.25
CA MET A 1 -46.35 55.81 33.45
C MET A 1 -44.86 55.64 33.19
N PHE A 2 -44.20 56.83 33.18
CA PHE A 2 -42.76 57.08 33.38
C PHE A 2 -41.73 56.39 32.48
N THR A 3 -41.13 57.04 31.42
CA THR A 3 -40.19 58.18 31.36
C THR A 3 -38.81 57.93 31.95
N GLY A 4 -37.79 58.15 31.09
CA GLY A 4 -36.40 58.43 31.42
C GLY A 4 -35.46 57.95 30.33
N CYS A 5 -35.00 58.62 29.34
CA CYS A 5 -34.26 59.86 29.05
C CYS A 5 -32.91 59.93 29.74
N GLY A 6 -31.82 60.04 28.94
CA GLY A 6 -30.44 60.38 29.36
C GLY A 6 -29.45 60.02 28.28
N THR A 7 -29.22 60.74 27.25
CA THR A 7 -28.26 61.78 26.82
C THR A 7 -26.79 61.47 26.97
N SER A 8 -26.11 61.36 25.83
CA SER A 8 -25.00 62.13 25.28
C SER A 8 -23.68 62.24 26.08
N SER A 9 -22.57 61.88 25.43
CA SER A 9 -21.46 62.82 25.16
C SER A 9 -20.41 62.21 24.25
N ALA A 10 -20.15 62.95 23.19
CA ALA A 10 -19.03 62.78 22.29
C ALA A 10 -17.76 63.43 22.91
N THR A 11 -16.61 62.87 22.62
CA THR A 11 -15.34 63.61 22.75
C THR A 11 -14.45 63.32 21.56
N HIS A 12 -14.22 64.40 20.80
CA HIS A 12 -13.19 64.57 19.78
C HIS A 12 -11.82 64.69 20.41
N LEU A 13 -10.77 64.18 19.72
CA LEU A 13 -9.41 64.81 19.61
C LEU A 13 -8.61 63.98 18.60
N THR A 14 -8.34 64.51 17.45
CA THR A 14 -7.25 65.34 16.90
C THR A 14 -6.06 64.53 16.36
N GLN A 15 -5.85 64.77 15.08
CA GLN A 15 -4.73 64.37 14.20
C GLN A 15 -3.40 64.87 14.70
N GLN A 16 -2.37 64.09 14.44
CA GLN A 16 -1.02 64.65 14.10
C GLN A 16 -0.41 63.92 12.95
N THR A 17 -0.30 64.62 11.86
CA THR A 17 0.53 64.37 10.68
C THR A 17 1.97 64.78 11.01
N THR A 18 2.94 63.95 10.65
CA THR A 18 4.31 64.38 10.45
C THR A 18 4.81 63.83 9.15
N ALA A 19 5.02 64.68 8.19
CA ALA A 19 5.70 64.45 6.94
C ALA A 19 7.20 64.76 7.12
N ILE A 20 8.10 63.92 6.61
CA ILE A 20 9.49 64.29 6.30
C ILE A 20 9.88 63.61 4.99
N SER A 21 10.03 64.46 4.02
CA SER A 21 10.92 64.63 2.85
C SER A 21 11.76 63.49 2.29
N VAL A 22 11.60 63.43 1.02
CA VAL A 22 12.35 62.90 -0.12
C VAL A 22 13.84 63.17 -0.03
N GLU A 23 14.67 62.17 -0.32
CA GLU A 23 15.90 62.31 -1.04
C GLU A 23 16.06 61.19 -2.08
N THR A 24 16.27 61.61 -3.32
CA THR A 24 16.52 60.78 -4.49
C THR A 24 18.02 60.54 -4.59
N GLU A 25 18.46 59.26 -4.68
CA GLU A 25 19.69 58.94 -5.38
C GLU A 25 19.47 57.85 -6.42
N LYS A 26 19.87 58.16 -7.64
CA LYS A 26 19.96 57.27 -8.79
C LYS A 26 21.20 56.39 -8.67
N SER A 27 21.07 55.09 -8.79
CA SER A 27 22.14 54.26 -9.30
C SER A 27 21.57 53.09 -10.10
N ASN A 28 22.01 53.04 -11.35
CA ASN A 28 21.77 51.97 -12.32
C ASN A 28 22.45 50.68 -11.89
N GLY A 29 21.73 49.58 -12.00
CA GLY A 29 22.29 48.23 -11.84
C GLY A 29 21.25 47.20 -12.24
N SER A 30 21.13 46.95 -13.56
CA SER A 30 20.40 45.83 -14.12
C SER A 30 21.04 44.51 -13.69
N VAL A 31 20.38 43.74 -12.86
CA VAL A 31 20.70 42.33 -12.63
C VAL A 31 19.45 41.53 -12.96
N GLN A 32 19.52 40.83 -14.04
CA GLN A 32 18.54 39.84 -14.51
C GLN A 32 18.68 38.59 -13.63
N PRO A 33 17.62 38.02 -13.07
CA PRO A 33 17.73 36.73 -12.36
C PRO A 33 17.87 35.62 -13.39
N GLU A 34 18.95 34.86 -13.28
CA GLU A 34 19.14 33.58 -13.99
C GLU A 34 18.03 32.59 -13.62
N PRO A 35 17.56 31.76 -14.56
CA PRO A 35 16.63 30.68 -14.25
C PRO A 35 17.36 29.56 -13.49
N GLN A 36 17.00 29.34 -12.27
CA GLN A 36 17.40 28.14 -11.56
C GLN A 36 16.81 26.93 -12.28
N SER A 37 17.69 26.14 -12.88
CA SER A 37 17.36 24.83 -13.42
C SER A 37 17.04 23.88 -12.24
N PHE A 38 15.80 23.50 -12.10
CA PHE A 38 15.43 22.30 -11.35
C PHE A 38 15.96 21.10 -12.12
N SER A 39 17.04 20.53 -11.63
CA SER A 39 17.48 19.20 -12.06
C SER A 39 16.44 18.20 -11.53
N ALA A 40 15.64 17.64 -12.41
CA ALA A 40 14.92 16.42 -12.14
C ALA A 40 15.99 15.34 -11.90
N GLU A 41 16.13 14.88 -10.68
CA GLU A 41 16.85 13.66 -10.36
C GLU A 41 16.11 12.50 -11.02
N THR A 42 16.64 12.07 -12.14
CA THR A 42 16.25 10.82 -12.77
C THR A 42 16.71 9.71 -11.83
N GLN A 43 15.80 9.10 -11.12
CA GLN A 43 16.09 7.87 -10.35
C GLN A 43 16.61 6.83 -11.33
N THR A 44 17.84 6.41 -11.14
CA THR A 44 18.49 5.39 -11.94
C THR A 44 17.96 4.00 -11.57
N PRO A 45 17.98 3.01 -12.47
CA PRO A 45 17.55 1.63 -12.19
C PRO A 45 18.22 0.98 -10.97
N GLU A 46 19.41 1.45 -10.57
CA GLU A 46 20.10 0.98 -9.36
C GLU A 46 19.33 1.24 -8.06
N THR A 47 18.45 2.24 -8.01
CA THR A 47 17.66 2.57 -6.80
C THR A 47 16.49 1.61 -6.62
N LEU A 48 15.97 1.05 -7.70
CA LEU A 48 14.90 0.03 -7.66
C LEU A 48 15.46 -1.36 -7.26
N GLU A 49 16.65 -1.73 -7.75
CA GLU A 49 17.34 -2.95 -7.32
C GLU A 49 17.76 -2.92 -5.84
N GLN A 50 18.01 -1.72 -5.27
CA GLN A 50 18.38 -1.57 -3.87
C GLN A 50 17.15 -1.66 -2.95
N ALA A 51 15.97 -1.25 -3.40
CA ALA A 51 14.71 -1.37 -2.64
C ALA A 51 14.22 -2.83 -2.55
N GLU A 52 14.45 -3.65 -3.58
CA GLU A 52 14.17 -5.10 -3.53
C GLU A 52 15.12 -5.88 -2.60
N LYS A 53 16.24 -5.27 -2.18
CA LYS A 53 17.27 -5.92 -1.37
C LYS A 53 16.99 -5.85 0.14
N ASP A 54 16.05 -5.02 0.57
CA ASP A 54 15.82 -4.72 2.00
C ASP A 54 14.59 -5.42 2.60
N THR A 55 13.86 -6.21 1.84
CA THR A 55 12.79 -7.06 2.38
C THR A 55 13.38 -8.37 2.89
N ALA A 56 13.39 -8.55 4.20
CA ALA A 56 13.77 -9.81 4.84
C ALA A 56 12.92 -10.95 4.23
N LYS A 57 13.60 -11.88 3.52
CA LYS A 57 12.92 -13.04 2.93
C LYS A 57 12.66 -14.04 4.04
N ILE A 58 11.40 -14.28 4.35
CA ILE A 58 10.96 -15.26 5.35
C ILE A 58 10.74 -16.61 4.70
N ILE A 59 11.19 -17.67 5.34
CA ILE A 59 10.78 -19.03 5.01
C ILE A 59 9.83 -19.54 6.08
N ARG A 60 8.76 -20.17 5.66
CA ARG A 60 7.83 -20.90 6.49
C ARG A 60 8.28 -22.35 6.57
N ILE A 61 8.38 -22.86 7.79
CA ILE A 61 8.83 -24.22 8.12
C ILE A 61 7.65 -24.92 8.79
N THR A 62 7.07 -25.91 8.14
CA THR A 62 5.98 -26.71 8.71
C THR A 62 6.52 -28.03 9.22
N ILE A 63 6.24 -28.34 10.50
CA ILE A 63 6.65 -29.58 11.18
C ILE A 63 5.41 -30.17 11.86
N GLY A 64 4.83 -31.20 11.29
CA GLY A 64 3.53 -31.73 11.71
C GLY A 64 2.42 -30.66 11.59
N ASN A 65 1.82 -30.25 12.71
CA ASN A 65 0.80 -29.21 12.74
C ASN A 65 1.36 -27.82 13.16
N ASN A 66 2.66 -27.69 13.32
CA ASN A 66 3.28 -26.45 13.77
C ASN A 66 3.90 -25.71 12.59
N VAL A 67 3.74 -24.42 12.59
CA VAL A 67 4.35 -23.47 11.63
C VAL A 67 5.37 -22.63 12.38
N ILE A 68 6.55 -22.48 11.79
CA ILE A 68 7.69 -21.74 12.33
C ILE A 68 8.22 -20.85 11.21
N HIS A 69 8.58 -19.62 11.53
CA HIS A 69 9.11 -18.64 10.58
C HIS A 69 10.61 -18.46 10.79
N ALA A 70 11.34 -18.31 9.70
CA ALA A 70 12.77 -18.04 9.76
C ALA A 70 13.18 -17.00 8.71
N GLU A 71 14.01 -16.05 9.12
CA GLU A 71 14.58 -15.03 8.23
C GLU A 71 15.77 -15.61 7.49
N LEU A 72 15.77 -15.52 6.15
CA LEU A 72 16.91 -15.91 5.32
C LEU A 72 18.09 -14.97 5.56
N ALA A 73 19.27 -15.55 5.62
CA ALA A 73 20.50 -14.79 5.74
C ALA A 73 20.78 -13.96 4.46
N ASP A 74 21.36 -12.77 4.64
CA ASP A 74 21.81 -11.96 3.51
C ASP A 74 23.15 -12.47 2.96
N ASN A 75 23.07 -13.56 2.19
CA ASN A 75 24.21 -14.14 1.50
C ASN A 75 23.80 -14.91 0.24
N PRO A 76 24.72 -15.16 -0.70
CA PRO A 76 24.41 -15.85 -1.96
C PRO A 76 23.80 -17.25 -1.79
N THR A 77 24.20 -18.00 -0.77
CA THR A 77 23.70 -19.36 -0.52
C THR A 77 22.22 -19.35 -0.08
N ALA A 78 21.85 -18.40 0.80
CA ALA A 78 20.46 -18.21 1.19
C ALA A 78 19.60 -17.74 0.02
N ALA A 79 20.16 -16.91 -0.88
CA ALA A 79 19.49 -16.52 -2.11
C ALA A 79 19.26 -17.73 -3.05
N GLU A 80 20.24 -18.64 -3.19
CA GLU A 80 20.06 -19.89 -3.95
C GLU A 80 18.94 -20.76 -3.36
N LEU A 81 18.85 -20.86 -2.02
CA LEU A 81 17.76 -21.58 -1.36
C LEU A 81 16.41 -20.91 -1.66
N ALA A 82 16.34 -19.59 -1.60
CA ALA A 82 15.13 -18.86 -1.96
C ALA A 82 14.69 -19.15 -3.41
N GLU A 83 15.63 -19.17 -4.37
CA GLU A 83 15.31 -19.49 -5.75
C GLU A 83 14.80 -20.93 -5.92
N LEU A 84 15.32 -21.89 -5.16
CA LEU A 84 14.79 -23.26 -5.17
C LEU A 84 13.34 -23.28 -4.67
N LEU A 85 13.04 -22.54 -3.59
CA LEU A 85 11.73 -22.50 -2.97
C LEU A 85 10.68 -21.73 -3.81
N LYS A 86 11.08 -20.87 -4.74
CA LYS A 86 10.16 -20.26 -5.73
C LYS A 86 9.49 -21.29 -6.63
N ASN A 87 10.11 -22.45 -6.83
CA ASN A 87 9.54 -23.53 -7.64
C ASN A 87 8.50 -24.38 -6.88
N GLY A 88 8.24 -24.08 -5.63
CA GLY A 88 7.27 -24.74 -4.76
C GLY A 88 7.88 -25.26 -3.45
N PRO A 89 7.05 -25.79 -2.55
CA PRO A 89 7.49 -26.33 -1.28
C PRO A 89 8.48 -27.47 -1.42
N ILE A 90 9.47 -27.52 -0.53
CA ILE A 90 10.43 -28.64 -0.44
C ILE A 90 10.14 -29.44 0.81
N THR A 91 9.77 -30.71 0.63
CA THR A 91 9.55 -31.65 1.73
C THR A 91 10.79 -32.50 1.95
N ILE A 92 11.34 -32.49 3.16
CA ILE A 92 12.56 -33.19 3.55
C ILE A 92 12.37 -33.96 4.85
N SER A 93 13.05 -35.10 4.98
CA SER A 93 13.08 -35.88 6.23
C SER A 93 14.22 -35.41 7.10
N ALA A 94 13.93 -35.08 8.34
CA ALA A 94 14.88 -34.61 9.34
C ALA A 94 15.20 -35.68 10.37
N SER A 95 16.48 -36.03 10.51
CA SER A 95 16.98 -37.02 11.48
C SER A 95 17.76 -36.34 12.59
N ASN A 96 17.63 -36.83 13.83
CA ASN A 96 18.40 -36.34 14.97
C ASN A 96 19.91 -36.66 14.81
N TYR A 97 20.71 -35.63 15.12
CA TYR A 97 22.16 -35.83 15.27
C TYR A 97 22.64 -35.13 16.55
N GLY A 98 23.44 -35.87 17.33
CA GLY A 98 24.09 -35.34 18.54
C GLY A 98 23.18 -34.88 19.67
N GLY A 99 21.84 -34.88 19.52
CA GLY A 99 20.88 -34.37 20.51
C GLY A 99 20.79 -32.85 20.58
N PHE A 100 21.26 -32.16 19.54
CA PHE A 100 21.24 -30.68 19.48
C PHE A 100 20.83 -30.16 18.08
N GLU A 101 20.74 -31.04 17.08
CA GLU A 101 20.39 -30.64 15.72
C GLU A 101 19.59 -31.69 14.97
N LYS A 102 18.82 -31.26 13.99
CA LYS A 102 18.21 -32.10 12.95
C LYS A 102 18.97 -31.89 11.63
N VAL A 103 19.33 -33.00 11.00
CA VAL A 103 19.97 -32.97 9.69
C VAL A 103 18.99 -33.46 8.63
N CYS A 104 18.85 -32.70 7.56
CA CYS A 104 17.92 -32.90 6.47
C CYS A 104 18.69 -32.88 5.15
N SER A 105 18.51 -33.86 4.28
CA SER A 105 19.06 -33.79 2.93
C SER A 105 18.20 -32.97 2.02
N LEU A 106 18.73 -31.87 1.46
CA LEU A 106 18.01 -30.98 0.55
C LEU A 106 17.76 -31.64 -0.84
N GLY A 107 18.52 -32.68 -1.19
CA GLY A 107 18.44 -33.30 -2.53
C GLY A 107 19.10 -32.49 -3.65
N SER A 108 19.49 -31.25 -3.38
CA SER A 108 20.19 -30.33 -4.29
C SER A 108 21.47 -29.82 -3.60
N ARG A 109 22.42 -29.35 -4.40
CA ARG A 109 23.63 -28.70 -3.88
C ARG A 109 23.49 -27.20 -3.97
N LEU A 110 23.94 -26.49 -2.93
CA LEU A 110 24.06 -25.04 -2.88
C LEU A 110 25.56 -24.68 -2.79
N THR A 111 25.87 -23.47 -3.23
CA THR A 111 27.21 -22.89 -3.05
C THR A 111 27.48 -22.70 -1.55
N THR A 112 28.69 -23.02 -1.10
CA THR A 112 29.08 -22.86 0.30
C THR A 112 30.00 -21.67 0.51
N ASN A 113 29.85 -21.05 1.67
CA ASN A 113 30.78 -20.07 2.22
C ASN A 113 30.96 -20.38 3.72
N ASP A 114 31.60 -21.54 3.98
CA ASP A 114 31.69 -22.07 5.33
C ASP A 114 32.57 -21.20 6.23
N VAL A 115 32.03 -20.80 7.36
CA VAL A 115 32.73 -20.05 8.40
C VAL A 115 32.61 -20.77 9.73
N GLN A 116 33.72 -20.83 10.48
CA GLN A 116 33.72 -21.37 11.83
C GLN A 116 32.72 -20.59 12.69
N THR A 117 31.66 -21.27 13.08
CA THR A 117 30.50 -20.63 13.75
C THR A 117 30.06 -21.50 14.91
N THR A 118 29.65 -20.91 16.01
CA THR A 118 28.90 -21.58 17.09
C THR A 118 27.41 -21.37 16.83
N ALA A 119 26.76 -22.37 16.26
CA ALA A 119 25.33 -22.37 16.04
C ALA A 119 24.58 -22.51 17.37
N GLN A 120 23.41 -21.89 17.46
CA GLN A 120 22.51 -21.86 18.61
C GLN A 120 21.13 -22.37 18.18
N ALA A 121 20.24 -22.63 19.14
CA ALA A 121 18.84 -22.94 18.85
C ALA A 121 18.22 -21.87 17.94
N GLY A 122 17.52 -22.31 16.91
CA GLY A 122 16.94 -21.47 15.87
C GLY A 122 17.86 -21.17 14.69
N ASP A 123 19.16 -21.49 14.74
CA ASP A 123 20.03 -21.34 13.58
C ASP A 123 19.75 -22.44 12.55
N ILE A 124 19.68 -22.05 11.28
CA ILE A 124 19.55 -22.96 10.14
C ILE A 124 20.77 -22.80 9.27
N MET A 125 21.51 -23.91 9.10
CA MET A 125 22.81 -23.91 8.44
C MET A 125 22.83 -24.88 7.28
N LEU A 126 23.69 -24.61 6.29
CA LEU A 126 24.07 -25.57 5.28
C LEU A 126 25.35 -26.30 5.75
N TYR A 127 25.36 -27.61 5.58
CA TYR A 127 26.48 -28.48 5.84
C TYR A 127 26.75 -29.40 4.65
N GLN A 128 28.01 -29.49 4.23
CA GLN A 128 28.44 -30.34 3.09
C GLN A 128 27.60 -30.08 1.81
N GLU A 129 27.37 -28.82 1.47
CA GLU A 129 26.73 -28.36 0.23
C GLU A 129 25.23 -28.75 0.04
N SER A 130 24.75 -29.78 0.75
CA SER A 130 23.42 -30.36 0.47
C SER A 130 22.59 -30.72 1.71
N ASN A 131 23.12 -30.52 2.90
CA ASN A 131 22.36 -30.80 4.12
C ASN A 131 21.94 -29.51 4.83
N ILE A 132 20.65 -29.36 5.02
CA ILE A 132 20.11 -28.34 5.91
C ILE A 132 20.17 -28.86 7.33
N VAL A 133 20.75 -28.08 8.23
CA VAL A 133 20.85 -28.38 9.66
C VAL A 133 20.08 -27.39 10.45
N ILE A 134 19.06 -27.84 11.20
CA ILE A 134 18.21 -27.04 12.06
C ILE A 134 18.62 -27.28 13.51
N PHE A 135 19.11 -26.24 14.18
CA PHE A 135 19.59 -26.35 15.55
C PHE A 135 18.47 -26.10 16.57
N TYR A 136 18.37 -27.01 17.56
CA TYR A 136 17.59 -26.83 18.78
C TYR A 136 18.49 -26.87 20.04
N GLY A 137 19.79 -27.02 19.86
CA GLY A 137 20.84 -26.90 20.85
C GLY A 137 22.00 -26.07 20.28
N SER A 138 23.23 -26.42 20.66
CA SER A 138 24.43 -25.66 20.22
C SER A 138 25.54 -26.61 19.76
N ASN A 139 26.22 -26.21 18.68
CA ASN A 139 27.42 -26.86 18.19
C ASN A 139 28.34 -25.86 17.49
N SER A 140 29.67 -26.14 17.50
CA SER A 140 30.65 -25.28 16.83
C SER A 140 31.33 -26.03 15.70
N TRP A 141 31.14 -25.58 14.48
CA TRP A 141 31.74 -26.14 13.27
C TRP A 141 31.83 -25.10 12.15
N ALA A 142 32.37 -25.50 11.02
CA ALA A 142 32.34 -24.69 9.81
C ALA A 142 31.01 -24.92 9.08
N TYR A 143 30.17 -23.86 9.02
CA TYR A 143 28.85 -23.87 8.39
C TYR A 143 28.67 -22.66 7.49
N THR A 144 27.79 -22.77 6.50
CA THR A 144 27.24 -21.64 5.79
C THR A 144 25.84 -21.35 6.35
N ARG A 145 25.58 -20.13 6.81
CA ARG A 145 24.28 -19.75 7.36
C ARG A 145 23.23 -19.65 6.25
N LEU A 146 22.08 -20.27 6.44
CA LEU A 146 20.92 -20.18 5.53
C LEU A 146 19.84 -19.25 6.08
N ALA A 147 19.47 -19.44 7.35
CA ALA A 147 18.38 -18.67 7.97
C ALA A 147 18.54 -18.65 9.50
N LYS A 148 17.68 -17.86 10.15
CA LYS A 148 17.47 -17.79 11.58
C LYS A 148 15.99 -17.81 11.90
N VAL A 149 15.55 -18.73 12.75
CA VAL A 149 14.17 -18.77 13.26
C VAL A 149 13.90 -17.50 14.06
N VAL A 150 12.73 -16.89 13.87
CA VAL A 150 12.32 -15.71 14.66
C VAL A 150 12.19 -16.06 16.13
N ASP A 151 12.52 -15.12 17.01
CA ASP A 151 12.67 -15.39 18.44
C ASP A 151 11.37 -15.93 19.07
N GLU A 152 10.21 -15.52 18.59
CA GLU A 152 8.91 -15.97 19.06
C GLU A 152 8.65 -17.45 18.79
N ASP A 153 9.23 -18.00 17.72
CA ASP A 153 9.01 -19.37 17.28
C ASP A 153 10.04 -20.38 17.87
N ILE A 154 11.13 -19.88 18.47
CA ILE A 154 12.17 -20.75 19.07
C ILE A 154 11.60 -21.72 20.13
N PRO A 155 10.70 -21.35 21.03
CA PRO A 155 10.11 -22.29 21.97
C PRO A 155 9.35 -23.42 21.28
N VAL A 156 8.58 -23.10 20.23
CA VAL A 156 7.82 -24.09 19.43
C VAL A 156 8.80 -25.03 18.72
N LEU A 157 9.86 -24.48 18.09
CA LEU A 157 10.91 -25.26 17.43
C LEU A 157 11.51 -26.32 18.35
N ASN A 158 11.88 -25.93 19.57
CA ASN A 158 12.49 -26.84 20.55
C ASN A 158 11.56 -28.00 20.93
N ASP A 159 10.26 -27.72 21.06
CA ASP A 159 9.28 -28.74 21.40
C ASP A 159 9.07 -29.75 20.27
N VAL A 160 8.98 -29.28 19.03
CA VAL A 160 8.66 -30.14 17.88
C VAL A 160 9.87 -30.93 17.36
N LEU A 161 11.11 -30.45 17.57
CA LEU A 161 12.32 -31.12 17.12
C LEU A 161 12.85 -32.19 18.10
N ASN A 162 12.33 -32.28 19.31
CA ASN A 162 12.75 -33.30 20.28
C ASN A 162 12.34 -34.75 19.92
N GLY A 163 11.50 -34.93 18.89
CA GLY A 163 11.08 -36.27 18.39
C GLY A 163 12.16 -37.00 17.60
N SER A 164 11.89 -38.26 17.16
CA SER A 164 12.81 -39.08 16.40
C SER A 164 13.02 -38.53 14.96
N GLU A 165 12.44 -39.15 13.96
CA GLU A 165 12.43 -38.64 12.59
C GLU A 165 11.18 -37.74 12.43
N THR A 166 11.34 -36.69 11.61
CA THR A 166 10.24 -35.76 11.39
C THR A 166 10.27 -35.25 9.95
N GLU A 167 9.11 -35.10 9.37
CA GLU A 167 8.96 -34.43 8.08
C GLU A 167 8.97 -32.92 8.29
N VAL A 168 9.74 -32.23 7.47
CA VAL A 168 9.87 -30.76 7.46
C VAL A 168 9.52 -30.28 6.08
N ILE A 169 8.59 -29.35 5.99
CA ILE A 169 8.23 -28.68 4.75
C ILE A 169 8.76 -27.26 4.82
N LEU A 170 9.59 -26.91 3.85
CA LEU A 170 10.13 -25.57 3.67
C LEU A 170 9.38 -24.90 2.53
N GLU A 171 8.86 -23.72 2.78
CA GLU A 171 8.24 -22.87 1.78
C GLU A 171 8.86 -21.48 1.89
N LEU A 172 9.17 -20.87 0.75
CA LEU A 172 9.42 -19.45 0.77
C LEU A 172 8.09 -18.82 1.19
N GLU A 173 8.09 -18.27 2.40
CA GLU A 173 7.02 -17.35 2.68
C GLU A 173 7.25 -16.23 1.68
N SER A 174 6.40 -16.19 0.68
CA SER A 174 6.33 -14.99 -0.10
C SER A 174 6.10 -13.87 0.91
N THR A 175 7.14 -13.10 1.20
CA THR A 175 6.99 -11.67 1.38
C THR A 175 6.83 -11.03 -0.02
N SER A 176 6.20 -11.70 -0.96
CA SER A 176 5.13 -11.07 -1.64
C SER A 176 4.10 -10.92 -0.51
N THR A 177 4.02 -9.79 0.12
CA THR A 177 2.88 -8.99 -0.29
C THR A 177 2.64 -9.32 -1.76
N GLU A 178 1.90 -10.42 -2.07
CA GLU A 178 1.07 -10.35 -3.26
C GLU A 178 0.45 -9.00 -3.06
N SER A 179 0.89 -8.03 -3.89
CA SER A 179 0.40 -6.67 -3.78
C SER A 179 -1.10 -6.83 -3.75
N ARG A 180 -1.66 -6.91 -2.50
CA ARG A 180 -3.08 -7.18 -2.36
C ARG A 180 -3.76 -5.97 -2.90
N THR A 181 -4.44 -6.20 -3.97
CA THR A 181 -5.19 -5.15 -4.65
C THR A 181 -6.62 -5.13 -4.13
N LEU A 182 -7.10 -3.95 -3.84
CA LEU A 182 -8.49 -3.69 -3.50
C LEU A 182 -9.13 -2.85 -4.59
N VAL A 183 -10.24 -3.29 -5.13
CA VAL A 183 -11.10 -2.46 -5.99
C VAL A 183 -12.26 -1.93 -5.17
N VAL A 184 -12.25 -0.62 -4.97
CA VAL A 184 -13.31 0.13 -4.28
C VAL A 184 -14.26 0.70 -5.31
N ASN A 185 -15.55 0.46 -5.15
CA ASN A 185 -16.56 0.90 -6.11
C ASN A 185 -17.73 1.60 -5.45
N PHE A 186 -18.15 2.73 -6.03
CA PHE A 186 -19.43 3.35 -5.77
C PHE A 186 -20.25 3.40 -7.06
N SER A 187 -21.48 2.90 -7.05
CA SER A 187 -22.33 2.91 -8.22
C SER A 187 -23.82 2.80 -7.87
N CYS A 188 -24.57 3.91 -7.94
CA CYS A 188 -26.02 3.90 -7.69
C CYS A 188 -26.85 3.34 -8.83
N THR A 189 -26.45 3.60 -10.09
CA THR A 189 -27.23 3.23 -11.29
C THR A 189 -26.70 1.98 -11.98
N GLY A 190 -25.69 1.33 -11.45
CA GLY A 190 -25.11 0.11 -11.99
C GLY A 190 -24.18 0.31 -13.20
N ASN A 191 -23.85 1.53 -13.59
CA ASN A 191 -23.01 1.78 -14.78
C ASN A 191 -21.51 1.53 -14.50
N THR A 192 -21.02 1.87 -13.32
CA THR A 192 -19.61 1.72 -12.93
C THR A 192 -19.30 0.31 -12.45
N LYS A 193 -20.21 -0.29 -11.69
CA LYS A 193 -20.00 -1.58 -11.01
C LYS A 193 -19.55 -2.72 -11.94
N PRO A 194 -20.10 -2.95 -13.13
CA PRO A 194 -19.62 -4.03 -14.00
C PRO A 194 -18.16 -3.86 -14.42
N ILE A 195 -17.73 -2.62 -14.68
CA ILE A 195 -16.33 -2.32 -15.06
C ILE A 195 -15.41 -2.54 -13.84
N ALA A 196 -15.86 -2.15 -12.65
CA ALA A 196 -15.11 -2.36 -11.40
C ALA A 196 -14.96 -3.87 -11.07
N GLN A 197 -16.02 -4.66 -11.27
CA GLN A 197 -15.95 -6.10 -11.07
C GLN A 197 -15.02 -6.78 -12.10
N MET A 198 -15.02 -6.30 -13.31
CA MET A 198 -14.10 -6.76 -14.37
C MET A 198 -12.65 -6.44 -14.01
N ALA A 199 -12.36 -5.22 -13.55
CA ALA A 199 -11.04 -4.84 -13.08
C ALA A 199 -10.61 -5.70 -11.88
N ALA A 200 -11.50 -5.97 -10.93
CA ALA A 200 -11.21 -6.83 -9.79
C ALA A 200 -10.87 -8.28 -10.23
N ALA A 201 -11.60 -8.81 -11.21
CA ALA A 201 -11.32 -10.14 -11.74
C ALA A 201 -9.97 -10.21 -12.48
N LEU A 202 -9.64 -9.19 -13.29
CA LEU A 202 -8.37 -9.10 -14.01
C LEU A 202 -7.16 -9.00 -13.09
N LEU A 203 -7.33 -8.32 -11.95
CA LEU A 203 -6.27 -8.10 -10.95
C LEU A 203 -6.25 -9.18 -9.85
N ASN A 204 -7.13 -10.17 -9.90
CA ASN A 204 -7.36 -11.08 -8.77
C ASN A 204 -7.53 -10.34 -7.43
N ALA A 205 -8.24 -9.21 -7.46
CA ALA A 205 -8.35 -8.26 -6.38
C ALA A 205 -9.60 -8.49 -5.51
N ASP A 206 -9.51 -8.11 -4.24
CA ASP A 206 -10.69 -8.00 -3.39
C ASP A 206 -11.60 -6.86 -3.87
N PHE A 207 -12.90 -7.02 -3.69
CA PHE A 207 -13.90 -6.05 -4.14
C PHE A 207 -14.69 -5.48 -2.97
N TYR A 208 -14.66 -4.17 -2.82
CA TYR A 208 -15.44 -3.46 -1.81
C TYR A 208 -16.42 -2.48 -2.45
N GLU A 209 -17.70 -2.62 -2.15
CA GLU A 209 -18.75 -1.70 -2.59
C GLU A 209 -19.06 -0.68 -1.51
N ILE A 210 -18.85 0.59 -1.82
CA ILE A 210 -19.32 1.70 -0.97
C ILE A 210 -20.85 1.73 -1.02
N VAL A 211 -21.48 1.45 0.10
CA VAL A 211 -22.93 1.50 0.26
C VAL A 211 -23.28 2.72 1.11
N PRO A 212 -24.08 3.67 0.59
CA PRO A 212 -24.54 4.78 1.43
C PRO A 212 -25.41 4.29 2.59
N GLU A 213 -25.27 4.89 3.78
CA GLU A 213 -26.11 4.57 4.94
C GLU A 213 -27.59 4.84 4.62
N ILE A 214 -27.86 5.90 3.88
CA ILE A 214 -29.19 6.21 3.32
C ILE A 214 -29.09 6.02 1.80
N PRO A 215 -29.69 4.95 1.23
CA PRO A 215 -29.63 4.70 -0.20
C PRO A 215 -30.27 5.83 -1.01
N TYR A 216 -29.62 6.23 -2.09
CA TYR A 216 -30.18 7.20 -3.02
C TYR A 216 -31.39 6.63 -3.78
N THR A 217 -32.47 7.36 -3.81
CA THR A 217 -33.66 7.07 -4.65
C THR A 217 -33.47 7.58 -6.07
N ALA A 218 -34.37 7.23 -6.98
CA ALA A 218 -34.37 7.78 -8.33
C ALA A 218 -34.57 9.31 -8.34
N GLU A 219 -35.37 9.81 -7.41
CA GLU A 219 -35.63 11.25 -7.23
C GLU A 219 -34.36 11.95 -6.74
N ASP A 220 -33.60 11.35 -5.83
CA ASP A 220 -32.33 11.90 -5.32
C ASP A 220 -31.26 12.01 -6.40
N LEU A 221 -31.34 11.20 -7.43
CA LEU A 221 -30.41 11.15 -8.56
C LEU A 221 -30.89 11.86 -9.82
N HIS A 222 -32.03 12.54 -9.77
CA HIS A 222 -32.63 13.19 -10.92
C HIS A 222 -31.84 14.44 -11.34
N TYR A 223 -30.82 14.26 -12.15
CA TYR A 223 -29.80 15.28 -12.47
C TYR A 223 -30.36 16.58 -13.11
N GLN A 224 -31.61 16.56 -13.66
CA GLN A 224 -32.31 17.76 -14.19
C GLN A 224 -32.98 18.56 -13.08
N ASP A 225 -33.18 17.98 -11.91
CA ASP A 225 -33.71 18.71 -10.73
C ASP A 225 -32.54 19.26 -9.91
N HIS A 226 -32.40 20.59 -9.96
CA HIS A 226 -31.37 21.28 -9.17
C HIS A 226 -31.60 21.21 -7.65
N ASN A 227 -32.73 20.69 -7.20
CA ASN A 227 -33.05 20.47 -5.80
C ASN A 227 -32.92 19.00 -5.36
N CYS A 228 -32.57 18.08 -6.25
CA CYS A 228 -32.33 16.69 -5.86
C CYS A 228 -31.18 16.59 -4.84
N LEU A 229 -31.18 15.52 -4.06
CA LEU A 229 -30.19 15.33 -2.98
C LEU A 229 -28.76 15.34 -3.52
N ALA A 230 -28.48 14.56 -4.57
CA ALA A 230 -27.16 14.48 -5.17
C ALA A 230 -26.65 15.85 -5.68
N ASN A 231 -27.55 16.71 -6.26
CA ASN A 231 -27.16 18.07 -6.65
C ASN A 231 -26.83 18.95 -5.43
N LYS A 232 -27.60 18.86 -4.37
CA LYS A 232 -27.32 19.60 -3.13
C LYS A 232 -25.99 19.21 -2.52
N GLU A 233 -25.70 17.90 -2.42
CA GLU A 233 -24.43 17.40 -1.94
C GLU A 233 -23.26 17.88 -2.81
N GLN A 234 -23.40 17.83 -4.13
CA GLN A 234 -22.33 18.26 -5.04
C GLN A 234 -22.04 19.77 -4.97
N ASN A 235 -23.01 20.58 -4.58
CA ASN A 235 -22.86 22.02 -4.39
C ASN A 235 -22.45 22.41 -2.95
N ASP A 236 -22.33 21.44 -2.04
CA ASP A 236 -21.84 21.64 -0.67
C ASP A 236 -20.46 20.94 -0.52
N ASP A 237 -19.42 21.74 -0.44
CA ASP A 237 -18.05 21.21 -0.29
C ASP A 237 -17.83 20.49 1.05
N SER A 238 -18.70 20.72 2.03
CA SER A 238 -18.67 20.05 3.34
C SER A 238 -19.52 18.78 3.41
N ALA A 239 -20.31 18.47 2.38
CA ALA A 239 -21.15 17.29 2.38
C ALA A 239 -20.31 16.01 2.46
N ARG A 240 -20.65 15.15 3.43
CA ARG A 240 -20.01 13.85 3.65
C ARG A 240 -21.08 12.79 3.91
N PRO A 241 -21.72 12.27 2.85
CA PRO A 241 -22.70 11.19 3.01
C PRO A 241 -22.06 10.00 3.72
N ALA A 242 -22.77 9.46 4.73
CA ALA A 242 -22.25 8.37 5.54
C ALA A 242 -22.21 7.04 4.74
N ILE A 243 -21.20 6.24 4.99
CA ILE A 243 -21.02 4.91 4.43
C ILE A 243 -21.56 3.89 5.42
N ALA A 244 -22.40 2.97 4.96
CA ALA A 244 -22.98 1.91 5.77
C ALA A 244 -21.96 0.84 6.16
N GLY A 245 -22.18 0.22 7.33
CA GLY A 245 -21.37 -0.89 7.81
C GLY A 245 -20.17 -0.46 8.66
N GLU A 246 -19.34 -1.44 8.98
CA GLU A 246 -18.09 -1.19 9.70
C GLU A 246 -17.01 -0.65 8.75
N LYS A 247 -16.10 0.14 9.31
CA LYS A 247 -14.97 0.68 8.56
C LYS A 247 -14.10 -0.49 8.05
N LEU A 248 -13.86 -0.52 6.75
CA LEU A 248 -13.00 -1.53 6.11
C LEU A 248 -11.56 -1.38 6.63
N ASP A 249 -10.91 -2.48 6.96
CA ASP A 249 -9.46 -2.46 7.19
C ASP A 249 -8.71 -2.55 5.85
N ILE A 250 -8.00 -1.47 5.51
CA ILE A 250 -7.19 -1.38 4.29
C ILE A 250 -5.70 -1.61 4.54
N SER A 251 -5.29 -1.94 5.76
CA SER A 251 -3.87 -2.09 6.12
C SER A 251 -3.16 -3.19 5.33
N GLY A 252 -3.89 -4.24 4.97
CA GLY A 252 -3.35 -5.37 4.19
C GLY A 252 -3.34 -5.18 2.67
N TYR A 253 -3.63 -3.97 2.15
CA TYR A 253 -3.63 -3.70 0.71
C TYR A 253 -2.52 -2.71 0.36
N ASP A 254 -1.75 -3.01 -0.68
CA ASP A 254 -0.70 -2.12 -1.21
C ASP A 254 -1.22 -1.28 -2.37
N THR A 255 -2.18 -1.83 -3.11
CA THR A 255 -2.75 -1.21 -4.31
C THR A 255 -4.26 -1.05 -4.15
N ILE A 256 -4.77 0.15 -4.42
CA ILE A 256 -6.22 0.43 -4.33
C ILE A 256 -6.68 1.13 -5.60
N LEU A 257 -7.64 0.50 -6.29
CA LEU A 257 -8.30 1.05 -7.46
C LEU A 257 -9.67 1.61 -7.08
N ILE A 258 -9.88 2.91 -7.24
CA ILE A 258 -11.10 3.61 -6.83
C ILE A 258 -11.98 3.86 -8.05
N SER A 259 -13.25 3.48 -8.01
CA SER A 259 -14.18 3.58 -9.13
C SER A 259 -15.50 4.21 -8.74
N PHE A 260 -15.99 5.15 -9.59
CA PHE A 260 -17.19 5.93 -9.30
C PHE A 260 -17.81 6.56 -10.57
N PRO A 261 -19.09 6.95 -10.57
CA PRO A 261 -19.64 7.77 -11.62
C PRO A 261 -19.24 9.23 -11.45
N ILE A 262 -19.15 10.00 -12.54
CA ILE A 262 -19.03 11.45 -12.44
C ILE A 262 -20.42 12.07 -12.21
N TRP A 263 -20.54 12.83 -11.13
CA TRP A 263 -21.69 13.67 -10.83
C TRP A 263 -21.32 15.16 -10.93
N TRP A 264 -21.98 15.92 -11.79
CA TRP A 264 -21.72 17.36 -12.01
C TRP A 264 -20.24 17.72 -12.16
N GLY A 265 -19.50 16.87 -12.91
CA GLY A 265 -18.11 17.14 -13.30
C GLY A 265 -17.02 16.70 -12.30
N ARG A 266 -17.41 16.07 -11.18
CA ARG A 266 -16.48 15.56 -10.16
C ARG A 266 -16.97 14.22 -9.57
N GLU A 267 -16.20 13.68 -8.63
CA GLU A 267 -16.57 12.51 -7.82
C GLU A 267 -17.82 12.80 -6.95
N PRO A 268 -18.65 11.80 -6.66
CA PRO A 268 -19.70 11.91 -5.65
C PRO A 268 -19.11 12.15 -4.26
N ARG A 269 -19.78 12.98 -3.44
CA ARG A 269 -19.29 13.35 -2.09
C ARG A 269 -19.03 12.17 -1.14
N ILE A 270 -19.69 11.04 -1.36
CA ILE A 270 -19.41 9.82 -0.60
C ILE A 270 -18.00 9.26 -0.88
N ILE A 271 -17.41 9.56 -2.04
CA ILE A 271 -16.01 9.26 -2.33
C ILE A 271 -15.10 10.14 -1.46
N ASP A 272 -15.43 11.42 -1.28
CA ASP A 272 -14.70 12.29 -0.35
C ASP A 272 -14.76 11.73 1.07
N THR A 273 -15.93 11.22 1.53
CA THR A 273 -16.06 10.53 2.81
C THR A 273 -15.13 9.32 2.92
N PHE A 274 -15.06 8.50 1.86
CA PHE A 274 -14.16 7.34 1.82
C PHE A 274 -12.70 7.79 1.90
N MET A 275 -12.28 8.74 1.08
CA MET A 275 -10.90 9.21 1.03
C MET A 275 -10.44 9.83 2.36
N GLU A 276 -11.29 10.57 3.05
CA GLU A 276 -10.97 11.15 4.36
C GLU A 276 -10.95 10.12 5.51
N SER A 277 -11.54 8.95 5.28
CA SER A 277 -11.62 7.91 6.33
C SER A 277 -10.34 7.11 6.50
N TYR A 278 -9.38 7.16 5.58
CA TYR A 278 -8.23 6.28 5.55
C TYR A 278 -6.92 7.05 5.34
N ASP A 279 -5.84 6.46 5.83
CA ASP A 279 -4.47 6.84 5.48
C ASP A 279 -4.02 5.97 4.29
N PHE A 280 -3.62 6.64 3.22
CA PHE A 280 -3.13 6.01 1.99
C PHE A 280 -1.62 6.17 1.80
N SER A 281 -0.90 6.60 2.82
CA SER A 281 0.57 6.63 2.80
C SER A 281 1.11 5.25 2.45
N ASP A 282 2.17 5.20 1.68
CA ASP A 282 2.81 3.96 1.20
C ASP A 282 1.93 3.05 0.31
N LYS A 283 0.77 3.53 -0.17
CA LYS A 283 -0.10 2.79 -1.07
C LYS A 283 -0.02 3.31 -2.50
N THR A 284 -0.20 2.40 -3.46
CA THR A 284 -0.37 2.75 -4.87
C THR A 284 -1.86 2.92 -5.17
N LEU A 285 -2.25 4.09 -5.67
CA LEU A 285 -3.63 4.41 -6.01
C LEU A 285 -3.81 4.62 -7.50
N ALA A 286 -4.93 4.19 -8.02
CA ALA A 286 -5.43 4.57 -9.33
C ALA A 286 -6.94 4.80 -9.25
N ALA A 287 -7.50 5.53 -10.21
CA ALA A 287 -8.93 5.77 -10.22
C ALA A 287 -9.51 5.65 -11.62
N PHE A 288 -10.75 5.18 -11.73
CA PHE A 288 -11.49 5.36 -12.96
C PHE A 288 -12.93 5.81 -12.69
N CYS A 289 -13.49 6.47 -13.67
CA CYS A 289 -14.88 6.85 -13.60
C CYS A 289 -15.68 6.41 -14.80
N THR A 290 -17.01 6.36 -14.64
CA THR A 290 -17.94 6.33 -15.76
C THR A 290 -18.66 7.68 -15.88
N SER A 291 -18.81 8.17 -17.09
CA SER A 291 -19.60 9.38 -17.36
C SER A 291 -20.13 9.39 -18.79
N GLY A 292 -21.24 10.11 -19.01
CA GLY A 292 -21.80 10.34 -20.34
C GLY A 292 -20.95 11.25 -21.23
N GLY A 293 -19.96 11.98 -20.66
CA GLY A 293 -19.14 12.91 -21.45
C GLY A 293 -18.10 13.69 -20.64
N SER A 294 -18.28 13.85 -19.33
CA SER A 294 -17.31 14.56 -18.47
C SER A 294 -16.03 13.77 -18.31
N SER A 295 -14.88 14.47 -18.30
CA SER A 295 -13.58 13.85 -17.99
C SER A 295 -13.44 13.55 -16.50
N ILE A 296 -12.45 12.73 -16.13
CA ILE A 296 -12.10 12.43 -14.74
C ILE A 296 -11.26 13.53 -14.07
N GLY A 297 -10.68 14.45 -14.85
CA GLY A 297 -9.58 15.33 -14.40
C GLY A 297 -9.82 16.11 -13.12
N THR A 298 -11.05 16.64 -12.87
CA THR A 298 -11.35 17.31 -11.59
C THR A 298 -11.34 16.32 -10.44
N ALA A 299 -12.00 15.18 -10.61
CA ALA A 299 -12.02 14.12 -9.60
C ALA A 299 -10.61 13.59 -9.29
N GLU A 300 -9.80 13.34 -10.31
CA GLU A 300 -8.40 12.93 -10.13
C GLU A 300 -7.62 13.94 -9.27
N SER A 301 -7.77 15.23 -9.55
CA SER A 301 -7.07 16.28 -8.78
C SER A 301 -7.53 16.31 -7.33
N ASN A 302 -8.83 16.10 -7.07
CA ASN A 302 -9.38 16.07 -5.71
C ASN A 302 -8.89 14.83 -4.94
N LEU A 303 -8.94 13.64 -5.56
CA LEU A 303 -8.46 12.42 -4.94
C LEU A 303 -6.97 12.51 -4.57
N LYS A 304 -6.14 13.08 -5.45
CA LYS A 304 -4.72 13.33 -5.15
C LYS A 304 -4.50 14.29 -3.99
N ALA A 305 -5.41 15.25 -3.79
CA ALA A 305 -5.33 16.16 -2.66
C ALA A 305 -5.67 15.48 -1.32
N TYR A 306 -6.51 14.44 -1.32
CA TYR A 306 -6.81 13.63 -0.12
C TYR A 306 -5.68 12.64 0.24
N ALA A 307 -4.92 12.20 -0.75
CA ALA A 307 -3.84 11.22 -0.56
C ALA A 307 -2.52 11.72 -1.19
N PRO A 308 -1.93 12.80 -0.65
CA PRO A 308 -0.73 13.43 -1.22
C PRO A 308 0.51 12.56 -1.12
N ASP A 309 0.58 11.66 -0.14
CA ASP A 309 1.72 10.79 0.13
C ASP A 309 1.58 9.41 -0.54
N ALA A 310 0.47 9.16 -1.26
CA ALA A 310 0.27 7.94 -2.03
C ALA A 310 0.97 8.01 -3.39
N LEU A 311 1.37 6.85 -3.92
CA LEU A 311 1.82 6.73 -5.30
C LEU A 311 0.61 6.65 -6.24
N TRP A 312 0.54 7.51 -7.26
CA TRP A 312 -0.58 7.53 -8.20
C TRP A 312 -0.20 6.93 -9.55
N GLY A 313 -0.76 5.75 -9.87
CA GLY A 313 -0.57 5.05 -11.14
C GLY A 313 -1.29 5.72 -12.31
N GLY A 314 -2.48 6.27 -12.10
CA GLY A 314 -3.21 6.95 -13.16
C GLY A 314 -4.71 7.09 -12.92
N ALA A 315 -5.37 7.77 -13.85
CA ALA A 315 -6.81 7.93 -13.82
C ALA A 315 -7.42 7.88 -15.24
N LYS A 316 -8.57 7.19 -15.39
CA LYS A 316 -9.22 7.02 -16.69
C LYS A 316 -10.74 7.16 -16.61
N ARG A 317 -11.32 7.74 -17.65
CA ARG A 317 -12.77 7.67 -17.87
C ARG A 317 -13.09 6.53 -18.81
N PHE A 318 -13.94 5.62 -18.38
CA PHE A 318 -14.57 4.63 -19.26
C PHE A 318 -15.96 5.06 -19.70
N GLN A 319 -16.38 4.61 -20.84
CA GLN A 319 -17.79 4.64 -21.23
C GLN A 319 -18.53 3.48 -20.56
N THR A 320 -19.83 3.65 -20.36
CA THR A 320 -20.68 2.54 -19.93
C THR A 320 -20.59 1.41 -20.95
N GLY A 321 -20.28 0.19 -20.47
CA GLY A 321 -20.10 -0.98 -21.32
C GLY A 321 -18.71 -1.09 -21.96
N ALA A 322 -17.70 -0.45 -21.37
CA ALA A 322 -16.29 -0.70 -21.74
C ALA A 322 -15.98 -2.20 -21.77
N SER A 323 -15.19 -2.62 -22.74
CA SER A 323 -14.81 -4.03 -22.92
C SER A 323 -13.73 -4.45 -21.90
N GLU A 324 -13.61 -5.76 -21.69
CA GLU A 324 -12.54 -6.33 -20.86
C GLU A 324 -11.16 -5.97 -21.40
N GLU A 325 -10.98 -5.98 -22.72
CA GLU A 325 -9.74 -5.58 -23.38
C GLU A 325 -9.37 -4.12 -23.07
N GLU A 326 -10.34 -3.18 -23.14
CA GLU A 326 -10.09 -1.76 -22.81
C GLU A 326 -9.68 -1.56 -21.34
N VAL A 327 -10.24 -2.38 -20.42
CA VAL A 327 -9.90 -2.34 -18.99
C VAL A 327 -8.52 -2.96 -18.77
N ALA A 328 -8.25 -4.13 -19.35
CA ALA A 328 -6.96 -4.82 -19.24
C ALA A 328 -5.80 -3.99 -19.80
N ASP A 329 -6.00 -3.39 -20.98
CA ASP A 329 -4.99 -2.51 -21.60
C ASP A 329 -4.64 -1.33 -20.69
N TRP A 330 -5.65 -0.70 -20.09
CA TRP A 330 -5.39 0.42 -19.20
C TRP A 330 -4.72 0.00 -17.90
N LEU A 331 -5.14 -1.11 -17.28
CA LEU A 331 -4.50 -1.64 -16.08
C LEU A 331 -3.01 -1.93 -16.34
N SER A 332 -2.71 -2.55 -17.48
CA SER A 332 -1.34 -2.81 -17.92
C SER A 332 -0.55 -1.51 -18.16
N GLU A 333 -1.17 -0.49 -18.78
CA GLU A 333 -0.54 0.83 -19.02
C GLU A 333 -0.10 1.51 -17.72
N ILE A 334 -0.89 1.36 -16.65
CA ILE A 334 -0.59 1.95 -15.34
C ILE A 334 0.22 1.01 -14.40
N GLY A 335 0.66 -0.16 -14.90
CA GLY A 335 1.46 -1.11 -14.15
C GLY A 335 0.70 -1.93 -13.11
N PHE A 336 -0.63 -2.06 -13.25
CA PHE A 336 -1.48 -2.91 -12.41
C PHE A 336 -1.64 -4.27 -13.08
N HIS A 337 -1.20 -5.35 -12.37
CA HIS A 337 -1.16 -6.72 -12.90
C HIS A 337 -1.78 -7.71 -11.91
#